data_7697ff1ffe234ea5aa1d2fdfe8cd7a92
#
_entry.id   7697ff1ffe234ea5aa1d2fdfe8cd7a92
#
_cell.length_a   1.000
_cell.length_b   1.000
_cell.length_c   1.000
_cell.angle_alpha   90.00
_cell.angle_beta   90.00
_cell.angle_gamma   90.00
#
_symmetry.space_group_name_H-M   'P 1'
#
loop_
_entity.id
_entity.type
_entity.pdbx_description
1 polymer ?
#
loop_
_entity_poly.entity_id
_entity_poly.type
_entity_poly.pdbx_seq_one_letter_code
_entity_poly.pdbx_strand_id
1 'polypeptide(L)'
;ELAVDDDYIRKNPSKGVYRSLKSEGSGKPAKTRIALTKEQQKNYLRFISKSPMYSHWLPVMVVLLGTGLRVGECTGLTKNDVDLENNTISVNHNLIYRVIDGKADFHITTPKTASGTRTIPILYPEVAEQLRALIEVMDALYPEDLVMNGYHGFIFRNRSGYFLSAHNIN
;
A
#
# COMPACT_ATOMS: atom_id res chain seq x y z
N GLU A 1 -0.69 24.54 19.38
CA GLU A 1 -1.90 25.15 19.99
C GLU A 1 -1.98 24.90 21.48
N LEU A 2 -1.76 23.68 21.99
CA LEU A 2 -1.80 23.36 23.42
C LEU A 2 -1.05 24.36 24.30
N ALA A 3 0.18 24.73 23.93
CA ALA A 3 0.97 25.67 24.72
C ALA A 3 0.42 27.11 24.74
N VAL A 4 -0.45 27.47 23.78
CA VAL A 4 -1.20 28.74 23.81
C VAL A 4 -2.47 28.58 24.62
N ASP A 5 -3.15 27.43 24.50
CA ASP A 5 -4.38 27.14 25.23
C ASP A 5 -4.12 26.99 26.74
N ASP A 6 -2.92 26.49 27.11
CA ASP A 6 -2.47 26.32 28.49
C ASP A 6 -1.70 27.56 29.02
N ASP A 7 -1.73 28.70 28.33
CA ASP A 7 -1.09 29.99 28.71
C ASP A 7 0.44 29.96 28.85
N TYR A 8 1.13 28.92 28.37
CA TYR A 8 2.61 28.87 28.38
C TYR A 8 3.25 29.89 27.44
N ILE A 9 2.59 30.19 26.31
CA ILE A 9 3.03 31.17 25.32
C ILE A 9 1.84 31.99 24.81
N ARG A 10 2.05 33.31 24.63
CA ARG A 10 0.99 34.21 24.16
C ARG A 10 0.57 34.01 22.69
N LYS A 11 1.45 33.48 21.87
CA LYS A 11 1.20 33.23 20.44
C LYS A 11 1.98 32.01 19.97
N ASN A 12 1.39 31.24 19.11
CA ASN A 12 2.10 30.15 18.45
C ASN A 12 3.17 30.71 17.48
N PRO A 13 4.49 30.54 17.75
CA PRO A 13 5.55 31.10 16.90
C PRO A 13 5.62 30.49 15.52
N SER A 14 5.04 29.30 15.32
CA SER A 14 5.00 28.66 14.01
C SER A 14 3.83 29.09 13.12
N LYS A 15 2.89 29.90 13.66
CA LYS A 15 1.72 30.34 12.94
C LYS A 15 2.14 31.30 11.81
N GLY A 16 1.95 30.87 10.57
CA GLY A 16 2.27 31.65 9.38
C GLY A 16 3.68 31.44 8.81
N VAL A 17 4.63 30.83 9.57
CA VAL A 17 6.01 30.60 9.10
C VAL A 17 6.03 29.79 7.80
N TYR A 18 5.21 28.75 7.70
CA TYR A 18 5.12 27.94 6.48
C TYR A 18 4.62 28.76 5.26
N ARG A 19 3.72 29.71 5.50
CA ARG A 19 3.20 30.59 4.42
C ARG A 19 4.28 31.58 3.98
N SER A 20 5.05 32.17 4.90
CA SER A 20 6.18 33.07 4.61
C SER A 20 7.26 32.34 3.82
N LEU A 21 7.69 31.16 4.29
CA LEU A 21 8.69 30.34 3.58
C LEU A 21 8.25 29.95 2.16
N LYS A 22 6.97 29.69 1.97
CA LYS A 22 6.43 29.38 0.66
C LYS A 22 6.37 30.60 -0.26
N SER A 23 6.09 31.79 0.28
CA SER A 23 6.06 33.06 -0.47
C SER A 23 7.45 33.53 -0.87
N GLU A 24 8.48 33.23 -0.09
CA GLU A 24 9.87 33.57 -0.38
C GLU A 24 10.56 32.62 -1.37
N GLY A 25 9.82 31.67 -1.94
CA GLY A 25 10.34 30.76 -2.97
C GLY A 25 11.39 29.76 -2.49
N SER A 26 11.61 29.66 -1.18
CA SER A 26 12.58 28.73 -0.59
C SER A 26 12.15 27.25 -0.61
N GLY A 27 10.93 26.96 -1.05
CA GLY A 27 10.45 25.60 -1.31
C GLY A 27 10.88 25.12 -2.70
N LYS A 28 11.55 23.98 -2.81
CA LYS A 28 11.74 23.32 -4.10
C LYS A 28 10.36 23.20 -4.78
N PRO A 29 10.22 23.59 -6.08
CA PRO A 29 8.96 23.45 -6.76
C PRO A 29 8.50 22.00 -6.65
N ALA A 30 7.25 21.81 -6.23
CA ALA A 30 6.68 20.47 -6.13
C ALA A 30 6.78 19.82 -7.51
N LYS A 31 7.55 18.74 -7.64
CA LYS A 31 7.61 17.98 -8.89
C LYS A 31 6.19 17.56 -9.25
N THR A 32 5.71 18.00 -10.39
CA THR A 32 4.42 17.56 -10.91
C THR A 32 4.46 16.06 -11.09
N ARG A 33 3.64 15.34 -10.33
CA ARG A 33 3.51 13.89 -10.50
C ARG A 33 2.66 13.63 -11.73
N ILE A 34 3.24 12.96 -12.71
CA ILE A 34 2.56 12.59 -13.95
C ILE A 34 2.20 11.13 -13.85
N ALA A 35 0.94 10.80 -14.16
CA ALA A 35 0.51 9.40 -14.24
C ALA A 35 1.13 8.73 -15.48
N LEU A 36 1.42 7.44 -15.38
CA LEU A 36 1.88 6.65 -16.51
C LEU A 36 0.79 6.55 -17.57
N THR A 37 1.15 6.72 -18.84
CA THR A 37 0.26 6.40 -19.96
C THR A 37 0.01 4.89 -20.03
N LYS A 38 -1.05 4.47 -20.73
CA LYS A 38 -1.34 3.03 -20.95
C LYS A 38 -0.17 2.30 -21.62
N GLU A 39 0.50 2.96 -22.56
CA GLU A 39 1.67 2.39 -23.25
C GLU A 39 2.86 2.23 -22.30
N GLN A 40 3.14 3.24 -21.48
CA GLN A 40 4.17 3.16 -20.47
C GLN A 40 3.90 2.06 -19.46
N GLN A 41 2.67 1.89 -18.99
CA GLN A 41 2.27 0.79 -18.09
C GLN A 41 2.51 -0.57 -18.74
N LYS A 42 2.10 -0.74 -20.00
CA LYS A 42 2.31 -1.98 -20.77
C LYS A 42 3.79 -2.31 -20.93
N ASN A 43 4.60 -1.30 -21.27
CA ASN A 43 6.05 -1.47 -21.43
C ASN A 43 6.73 -1.78 -20.10
N TYR A 44 6.30 -1.16 -19.02
CA TYR A 44 6.78 -1.41 -17.66
C TYR A 44 6.50 -2.87 -17.23
N LEU A 45 5.26 -3.34 -17.35
CA LEU A 45 4.88 -4.72 -17.01
C LEU A 45 5.62 -5.72 -17.89
N ARG A 46 5.79 -5.44 -19.20
CA ARG A 46 6.59 -6.28 -20.10
C ARG A 46 8.05 -6.34 -19.68
N PHE A 47 8.64 -5.24 -19.27
CA PHE A 47 10.00 -5.20 -18.75
C PHE A 47 10.15 -6.07 -17.51
N ILE A 48 9.26 -5.88 -16.52
CA ILE A 48 9.28 -6.68 -15.28
C ILE A 48 9.10 -8.17 -15.58
N SER A 49 8.15 -8.55 -16.42
CA SER A 49 7.87 -9.96 -16.72
C SER A 49 9.04 -10.71 -17.35
N LYS A 50 9.90 -10.00 -18.10
CA LYS A 50 11.07 -10.56 -18.76
C LYS A 50 12.36 -10.46 -17.94
N SER A 51 12.35 -9.73 -16.84
CA SER A 51 13.55 -9.50 -16.03
C SER A 51 13.77 -10.64 -15.05
N PRO A 52 14.89 -11.36 -15.09
CA PRO A 52 15.20 -12.38 -14.07
C PRO A 52 15.26 -11.80 -12.65
N MET A 53 15.61 -10.53 -12.52
CA MET A 53 15.76 -9.85 -11.24
C MET A 53 14.42 -9.35 -10.69
N TYR A 54 13.53 -8.85 -11.54
CA TYR A 54 12.32 -8.13 -11.12
C TYR A 54 11.01 -8.91 -11.35
N SER A 55 11.05 -10.07 -12.03
CA SER A 55 9.84 -10.82 -12.39
C SER A 55 8.98 -11.22 -11.18
N HIS A 56 9.58 -11.44 -10.02
CA HIS A 56 8.87 -11.74 -8.79
C HIS A 56 7.99 -10.57 -8.28
N TRP A 57 8.21 -9.34 -8.76
CA TRP A 57 7.37 -8.17 -8.46
C TRP A 57 6.15 -8.05 -9.38
N LEU A 58 6.11 -8.83 -10.47
CA LEU A 58 5.04 -8.72 -11.46
C LEU A 58 3.63 -8.81 -10.86
N PRO A 59 3.32 -9.77 -9.97
CA PRO A 59 1.98 -9.88 -9.39
C PRO A 59 1.57 -8.63 -8.60
N VAL A 60 2.48 -8.09 -7.77
CA VAL A 60 2.24 -6.87 -6.99
C VAL A 60 1.97 -5.70 -7.92
N MET A 61 2.78 -5.54 -8.98
CA MET A 61 2.65 -4.41 -9.92
C MET A 61 1.38 -4.49 -10.77
N VAL A 62 0.99 -5.70 -11.20
CA VAL A 62 -0.28 -5.91 -11.92
C VAL A 62 -1.47 -5.52 -11.03
N VAL A 63 -1.48 -5.97 -9.78
CA VAL A 63 -2.56 -5.66 -8.85
C VAL A 63 -2.59 -4.15 -8.55
N LEU A 64 -1.46 -3.52 -8.22
CA LEU A 64 -1.40 -2.08 -7.93
C LEU A 64 -1.86 -1.22 -9.12
N LEU A 65 -1.37 -1.52 -10.33
CA LEU A 65 -1.72 -0.76 -11.54
C LEU A 65 -3.18 -1.00 -11.98
N GLY A 66 -3.69 -2.21 -11.80
CA GLY A 66 -5.03 -2.57 -12.23
C GLY A 66 -6.15 -2.18 -11.26
N THR A 67 -5.80 -1.94 -9.99
CA THR A 67 -6.80 -1.65 -8.93
C THR A 67 -6.71 -0.24 -8.35
N GLY A 68 -5.54 0.40 -8.45
CA GLY A 68 -5.27 1.67 -7.79
C GLY A 68 -5.21 1.60 -6.26
N LEU A 69 -5.01 0.42 -5.68
CA LEU A 69 -4.79 0.24 -4.25
C LEU A 69 -3.56 1.02 -3.77
N ARG A 70 -3.63 1.55 -2.55
CA ARG A 70 -2.41 2.02 -1.89
C ARG A 70 -1.50 0.83 -1.60
N VAL A 71 -0.18 1.06 -1.59
CA VAL A 71 0.80 -0.02 -1.40
C VAL A 71 0.50 -0.84 -0.14
N GLY A 72 0.24 -0.20 0.99
CA GLY A 72 -0.08 -0.90 2.23
C GLY A 72 -1.45 -1.62 2.23
N GLU A 73 -2.44 -1.11 1.48
CA GLU A 73 -3.71 -1.82 1.24
C GLU A 73 -3.44 -3.10 0.43
N CYS A 74 -2.62 -3.00 -0.63
CA CYS A 74 -2.25 -4.13 -1.46
C CYS A 74 -1.45 -5.19 -0.68
N THR A 75 -0.39 -4.79 0.03
CA THR A 75 0.44 -5.73 0.81
C THR A 75 -0.29 -6.34 2.00
N GLY A 76 -1.35 -5.67 2.48
CA GLY A 76 -2.22 -6.14 3.55
C GLY A 76 -3.33 -7.08 3.08
N LEU A 77 -3.58 -7.22 1.77
CA LEU A 77 -4.68 -8.07 1.29
C LEU A 77 -4.61 -9.49 1.82
N THR A 78 -5.75 -9.96 2.31
CA THR A 78 -5.98 -11.35 2.70
C THR A 78 -6.88 -12.06 1.69
N LYS A 79 -6.92 -13.39 1.76
CA LYS A 79 -7.83 -14.19 0.92
C LYS A 79 -9.30 -13.80 1.14
N ASN A 80 -9.66 -13.44 2.37
CA ASN A 80 -11.03 -13.05 2.73
C ASN A 80 -11.43 -11.70 2.12
N ASP A 81 -10.48 -10.89 1.67
CA ASP A 81 -10.75 -9.59 1.03
C ASP A 81 -11.00 -9.73 -0.49
N VAL A 82 -10.69 -10.88 -1.07
CA VAL A 82 -10.73 -11.10 -2.53
C VAL A 82 -11.86 -12.06 -2.88
N ASP A 83 -12.86 -11.56 -3.58
CA ASP A 83 -13.95 -12.34 -4.14
C ASP A 83 -13.74 -12.48 -5.66
N LEU A 84 -13.18 -13.63 -6.07
CA LEU A 84 -12.91 -13.92 -7.47
C LEU A 84 -14.16 -14.40 -8.25
N GLU A 85 -15.25 -14.74 -7.57
CA GLU A 85 -16.52 -15.08 -8.21
C GLU A 85 -17.26 -13.81 -8.65
N ASN A 86 -17.32 -12.81 -7.75
CA ASN A 86 -17.93 -11.52 -8.03
C ASN A 86 -16.95 -10.48 -8.59
N ASN A 87 -15.67 -10.85 -8.78
CA ASN A 87 -14.60 -9.96 -9.24
C ASN A 87 -14.51 -8.67 -8.43
N THR A 88 -14.42 -8.79 -7.09
CA THR A 88 -14.30 -7.64 -6.20
C THR A 88 -13.19 -7.81 -5.15
N ILE A 89 -12.70 -6.68 -4.65
CA ILE A 89 -11.76 -6.61 -3.54
C ILE A 89 -12.35 -5.71 -2.45
N SER A 90 -12.41 -6.21 -1.23
CA SER A 90 -12.77 -5.44 -0.04
C SER A 90 -11.52 -4.74 0.52
N VAL A 91 -11.57 -3.43 0.65
CA VAL A 91 -10.48 -2.63 1.24
C VAL A 91 -10.95 -2.17 2.61
N ASN A 92 -10.49 -2.81 3.67
CA ASN A 92 -10.95 -2.60 5.04
C ASN A 92 -9.80 -2.40 6.03
N HIS A 93 -8.56 -2.63 5.61
CA HIS A 93 -7.36 -2.45 6.42
C HIS A 93 -6.13 -2.13 5.58
N ASN A 94 -5.02 -1.85 6.26
CA ASN A 94 -3.76 -1.44 5.65
C ASN A 94 -2.60 -1.98 6.48
N LEU A 95 -1.66 -2.66 5.84
CA LEU A 95 -0.42 -3.14 6.46
C LEU A 95 0.64 -2.05 6.39
N ILE A 96 1.20 -1.70 7.54
CA ILE A 96 2.28 -0.72 7.64
C ILE A 96 3.47 -1.31 8.39
N TYR A 97 4.66 -0.85 8.04
CA TYR A 97 5.89 -1.13 8.78
C TYR A 97 6.41 0.17 9.37
N ARG A 98 6.48 0.26 10.67
CA ARG A 98 6.93 1.48 11.37
C ARG A 98 7.53 1.17 12.72
N VAL A 99 8.26 2.15 13.25
CA VAL A 99 8.77 2.12 14.63
C VAL A 99 7.67 2.59 15.58
N ILE A 100 7.33 1.76 16.56
CA ILE A 100 6.47 2.08 17.69
C ILE A 100 7.26 1.71 18.96
N ASP A 101 7.35 2.60 19.91
CA ASP A 101 8.08 2.41 21.19
C ASP A 101 9.52 1.90 20.99
N GLY A 102 10.21 2.43 19.97
CA GLY A 102 11.60 2.10 19.65
C GLY A 102 11.79 0.78 18.89
N LYS A 103 10.73 -0.02 18.66
CA LYS A 103 10.78 -1.27 17.94
C LYS A 103 10.13 -1.13 16.56
N ALA A 104 10.88 -1.49 15.51
CA ALA A 104 10.36 -1.52 14.15
C ALA A 104 9.60 -2.84 13.92
N ASP A 105 8.32 -2.76 13.57
CA ASP A 105 7.49 -3.93 13.32
C ASP A 105 6.35 -3.62 12.35
N PHE A 106 5.67 -4.68 11.88
CA PHE A 106 4.46 -4.59 11.11
C PHE A 106 3.25 -4.31 12.00
N HIS A 107 2.29 -3.56 11.47
CA HIS A 107 1.04 -3.24 12.15
C HIS A 107 -0.09 -3.20 11.15
N ILE A 108 -1.26 -3.67 11.58
CA ILE A 108 -2.51 -3.45 10.85
C ILE A 108 -3.14 -2.15 11.35
N THR A 109 -3.58 -1.32 10.42
CA THR A 109 -4.37 -0.14 10.70
C THR A 109 -5.67 -0.19 9.92
N THR A 110 -6.77 0.16 10.57
CA THR A 110 -8.07 0.31 9.93
C THR A 110 -8.25 1.75 9.43
N PRO A 111 -9.08 1.96 8.40
CA PRO A 111 -9.41 3.30 7.94
C PRO A 111 -10.05 4.13 9.05
N LYS A 112 -9.63 5.41 9.16
CA LYS A 112 -10.16 6.34 10.18
C LYS A 112 -11.60 6.79 9.91
N THR A 113 -12.09 6.58 8.69
CA THR A 113 -13.43 7.03 8.24
C THR A 113 -14.15 5.89 7.54
N ALA A 114 -15.48 5.90 7.58
CA ALA A 114 -16.31 4.93 6.87
C ALA A 114 -15.99 4.87 5.36
N SER A 115 -15.70 6.01 4.73
CA SER A 115 -15.31 6.09 3.32
C SER A 115 -13.94 5.46 3.01
N GLY A 116 -13.15 5.14 4.01
CA GLY A 116 -11.90 4.41 3.86
C GLY A 116 -12.11 2.91 3.65
N THR A 117 -13.22 2.36 4.15
CA THR A 117 -13.65 1.00 3.87
C THR A 117 -14.48 1.03 2.58
N ARG A 118 -14.07 0.24 1.59
CA ARG A 118 -14.69 0.24 0.27
C ARG A 118 -14.51 -1.09 -0.43
N THR A 119 -15.43 -1.42 -1.32
CA THR A 119 -15.28 -2.52 -2.26
C THR A 119 -14.95 -1.95 -3.63
N ILE A 120 -13.94 -2.51 -4.28
CA ILE A 120 -13.52 -2.11 -5.62
C ILE A 120 -13.70 -3.28 -6.60
N PRO A 121 -14.14 -3.03 -7.85
CA PRO A 121 -14.24 -4.07 -8.86
C PRO A 121 -12.86 -4.42 -9.43
N ILE A 122 -12.66 -5.69 -9.76
CA ILE A 122 -11.53 -6.17 -10.56
C ILE A 122 -11.92 -6.04 -12.03
N LEU A 123 -11.49 -4.94 -12.66
CA LEU A 123 -11.86 -4.61 -14.04
C LEU A 123 -11.03 -5.33 -15.10
N TYR A 124 -9.84 -5.81 -14.73
CA TYR A 124 -8.89 -6.42 -15.67
C TYR A 124 -8.71 -7.90 -15.33
N PRO A 125 -8.94 -8.81 -16.31
CA PRO A 125 -8.77 -10.25 -16.11
C PRO A 125 -7.40 -10.64 -15.58
N GLU A 126 -6.35 -9.93 -16.01
CA GLU A 126 -4.97 -10.16 -15.58
C GLU A 126 -4.79 -10.00 -14.06
N VAL A 127 -5.56 -9.12 -13.44
CA VAL A 127 -5.53 -8.93 -11.97
C VAL A 127 -6.12 -10.15 -11.27
N ALA A 128 -7.26 -10.64 -11.73
CA ALA A 128 -7.91 -11.84 -11.17
C ALA A 128 -7.02 -13.08 -11.33
N GLU A 129 -6.39 -13.24 -12.50
CA GLU A 129 -5.45 -14.33 -12.79
C GLU A 129 -4.23 -14.29 -11.83
N GLN A 130 -3.64 -13.11 -11.65
CA GLN A 130 -2.51 -12.95 -10.73
C GLN A 130 -2.90 -13.22 -9.28
N LEU A 131 -4.05 -12.75 -8.83
CA LEU A 131 -4.53 -13.00 -7.46
C LEU A 131 -4.80 -14.48 -7.23
N ARG A 132 -5.44 -15.17 -8.19
CA ARG A 132 -5.69 -16.63 -8.11
C ARG A 132 -4.38 -17.41 -8.03
N ALA A 133 -3.45 -17.14 -8.95
CA ALA A 133 -2.15 -17.79 -8.96
C ALA A 133 -1.35 -17.55 -7.68
N LEU A 134 -1.38 -16.31 -7.15
CA LEU A 134 -0.72 -16.00 -5.88
C LEU A 134 -1.32 -16.76 -4.70
N ILE A 135 -2.65 -16.81 -4.60
CA ILE A 135 -3.34 -17.55 -3.52
C ILE A 135 -2.92 -19.02 -3.54
N GLU A 136 -2.98 -19.67 -4.71
CA GLU A 136 -2.57 -21.06 -4.88
C GLU A 136 -1.11 -21.30 -4.52
N VAL A 137 -0.20 -20.43 -5.01
CA VAL A 137 1.23 -20.54 -4.72
C VAL A 137 1.55 -20.31 -3.24
N MET A 138 0.90 -19.32 -2.62
CA MET A 138 1.14 -19.02 -1.20
C MET A 138 0.65 -20.16 -0.31
N ASP A 139 -0.47 -20.78 -0.62
CA ASP A 139 -0.98 -21.94 0.11
C ASP A 139 -0.06 -23.18 0.01
N ALA A 140 0.51 -23.37 -1.18
CA ALA A 140 1.43 -24.48 -1.41
C ALA A 140 2.80 -24.28 -0.76
N LEU A 141 3.35 -23.06 -0.80
CA LEU A 141 4.69 -22.77 -0.30
C LEU A 141 4.72 -22.49 1.20
N TYR A 142 3.65 -21.92 1.74
CA TYR A 142 3.60 -21.45 3.13
C TYR A 142 2.30 -21.93 3.80
N PRO A 143 2.22 -23.23 4.14
CA PRO A 143 1.02 -23.82 4.77
C PRO A 143 0.75 -23.22 6.17
N GLU A 144 1.78 -22.71 6.83
CA GLU A 144 1.60 -21.98 8.08
C GLU A 144 1.08 -20.59 7.81
N ASP A 145 -0.02 -20.24 8.46
CA ASP A 145 -0.66 -18.94 8.25
C ASP A 145 0.01 -17.85 9.10
N LEU A 146 0.17 -16.68 8.50
CA LEU A 146 0.56 -15.48 9.21
C LEU A 146 -0.69 -14.85 9.82
N VAL A 147 -0.67 -14.63 11.13
CA VAL A 147 -1.77 -13.99 11.85
C VAL A 147 -1.29 -12.66 12.42
N MET A 148 -2.04 -11.57 12.18
CA MET A 148 -1.78 -10.27 12.77
C MET A 148 -3.09 -9.55 13.11
N ASN A 149 -3.30 -9.24 14.38
CA ASN A 149 -4.50 -8.56 14.89
C ASN A 149 -5.82 -9.23 14.44
N GLY A 150 -5.85 -10.56 14.36
CA GLY A 150 -7.00 -11.34 13.89
C GLY A 150 -7.13 -11.47 12.36
N TYR A 151 -6.33 -10.75 11.58
CA TYR A 151 -6.22 -10.95 10.14
C TYR A 151 -5.29 -12.13 9.83
N HIS A 152 -5.66 -12.93 8.85
CA HIS A 152 -4.92 -14.11 8.41
C HIS A 152 -5.11 -14.34 6.91
N GLY A 153 -4.35 -15.27 6.31
CA GLY A 153 -4.45 -15.56 4.87
C GLY A 153 -3.87 -14.47 3.99
N PHE A 154 -2.80 -13.77 4.42
CA PHE A 154 -2.15 -12.72 3.64
C PHE A 154 -1.63 -13.26 2.30
N ILE A 155 -2.03 -12.61 1.20
CA ILE A 155 -1.72 -13.01 -0.17
C ILE A 155 -0.29 -12.61 -0.56
N PHE A 156 0.15 -11.40 -0.15
CA PHE A 156 1.47 -10.89 -0.49
C PHE A 156 2.46 -11.15 0.62
N ARG A 157 3.38 -12.10 0.37
CA ARG A 157 4.47 -12.45 1.29
C ARG A 157 5.82 -12.22 0.64
N ASN A 158 6.84 -11.99 1.44
CA ASN A 158 8.22 -11.95 0.99
C ASN A 158 8.77 -13.38 0.75
N ARG A 159 10.02 -13.48 0.28
CA ARG A 159 10.66 -14.79 0.00
C ARG A 159 10.83 -15.70 1.21
N SER A 160 10.77 -15.14 2.41
CA SER A 160 10.82 -15.92 3.67
C SER A 160 9.44 -16.35 4.14
N GLY A 161 8.37 -16.09 3.38
CA GLY A 161 6.99 -16.36 3.78
C GLY A 161 6.40 -15.35 4.78
N TYR A 162 7.14 -14.27 5.12
CA TYR A 162 6.70 -13.24 6.06
C TYR A 162 6.02 -12.07 5.34
N PHE A 163 5.55 -11.07 6.07
CA PHE A 163 4.87 -9.90 5.51
C PHE A 163 5.73 -9.16 4.48
N LEU A 164 5.10 -8.69 3.42
CA LEU A 164 5.74 -7.87 2.42
C LEU A 164 5.68 -6.40 2.84
N SER A 165 6.84 -5.78 3.03
CA SER A 165 6.92 -4.37 3.38
C SER A 165 6.70 -3.46 2.17
N ALA A 166 5.94 -2.38 2.35
CA ALA A 166 5.80 -1.32 1.36
C ALA A 166 7.17 -0.69 0.97
N HIS A 167 8.16 -0.69 1.87
CA HIS A 167 9.52 -0.22 1.56
C HIS A 167 10.25 -1.06 0.52
N ASN A 168 9.90 -2.33 0.39
CA ASN A 168 10.52 -3.21 -0.60
C ASN A 168 10.00 -2.96 -2.01
N ILE A 169 8.86 -2.26 -2.14
CA ILE A 169 8.17 -1.98 -3.40
C ILE A 169 8.50 -0.58 -3.93
N ASN A 170 8.81 0.37 -3.06
CA ASN A 170 9.08 1.78 -3.38
C ASN A 170 10.52 2.06 -3.78
#